data_fb6ba2403844472e7041321414eef63f
#
_entry.id   fb6ba2403844472e7041321414eef63f
#
_cell.length_a   1.000
_cell.length_b   1.000
_cell.length_c   1.000
_cell.angle_alpha   90.00
_cell.angle_beta   90.00
_cell.angle_gamma   90.00
#
_symmetry.space_group_name_H-M   'P 1'
#
loop_
_entity.id
_entity.type
_entity.pdbx_description
1 polymer ?
#
loop_
_entity_poly.entity_id
_entity_poly.type
_entity_poly.pdbx_seq_one_letter_code
_entity_poly.pdbx_strand_id
1 'polypeptide(L)'
;MLQILQDRLQQYMNHELPDVQEGFRKGRRSRGQITNIRWIIKKASEFQKNLCFCIIDYAKAFYCVGQNKLWKILKEMGILDHLTCLLRNLYAAQEATVRTEHGTTDSFQIGKSVHQGCILSLCLFNLSAVYIMRNARLDEAQAGIKIAGRNIKKPPLWQKAKN
;
A
#
# COMPACT_ATOMS: atom_id res chain seq x y z
N MET A 1 21.37 -4.44 -7.79
CA MET A 1 21.22 -3.31 -6.85
C MET A 1 19.74 -3.13 -6.42
N LEU A 2 18.79 -2.95 -7.33
CA LEU A 2 17.37 -2.73 -6.98
C LEU A 2 16.77 -3.86 -6.13
N GLN A 3 17.12 -5.11 -6.39
CA GLN A 3 16.67 -6.26 -5.60
C GLN A 3 17.10 -6.17 -4.13
N ILE A 4 18.34 -5.78 -3.88
CA ILE A 4 18.88 -5.61 -2.51
C ILE A 4 18.12 -4.50 -1.78
N LEU A 5 17.81 -3.39 -2.45
CA LEU A 5 17.00 -2.32 -1.88
C LEU A 5 15.57 -2.77 -1.58
N GLN A 6 14.99 -3.57 -2.50
CA GLN A 6 13.67 -4.15 -2.31
C GLN A 6 13.64 -5.08 -1.09
N ASP A 7 14.60 -5.99 -0.97
CA ASP A 7 14.67 -6.93 0.15
C ASP A 7 14.78 -6.22 1.50
N ARG A 8 15.56 -5.13 1.55
CA ARG A 8 15.64 -4.28 2.75
C ARG A 8 14.32 -3.57 3.05
N LEU A 9 13.68 -2.96 2.04
CA LEU A 9 12.37 -2.33 2.22
C LEU A 9 11.29 -3.33 2.61
N GLN A 10 11.37 -4.57 2.10
CA GLN A 10 10.43 -5.63 2.42
C GLN A 10 10.39 -5.97 3.92
N GLN A 11 11.51 -5.85 4.62
CA GLN A 11 11.56 -6.04 6.08
C GLN A 11 10.70 -4.99 6.80
N TYR A 12 10.83 -3.71 6.41
CA TYR A 12 9.97 -2.64 6.94
C TYR A 12 8.51 -2.83 6.57
N MET A 13 8.23 -3.21 5.31
CA MET A 13 6.87 -3.51 4.88
C MET A 13 6.22 -4.61 5.72
N ASN A 14 6.95 -5.68 6.02
CA ASN A 14 6.41 -6.79 6.82
C ASN A 14 6.06 -6.35 8.24
N HIS A 15 6.78 -5.37 8.80
CA HIS A 15 6.52 -4.80 10.11
C HIS A 15 5.38 -3.77 10.08
N GLU A 16 5.38 -2.88 9.08
CA GLU A 16 4.50 -1.72 9.03
C GLU A 16 3.13 -2.02 8.41
N LEU A 17 3.05 -2.99 7.47
CA LEU A 17 1.79 -3.29 6.81
C LEU A 17 0.87 -4.09 7.74
N PRO A 18 -0.37 -3.63 7.96
CA PRO A 18 -1.35 -4.39 8.72
C PRO A 18 -1.67 -5.72 8.03
N ASP A 19 -2.02 -6.73 8.81
CA ASP A 19 -2.36 -8.07 8.29
C ASP A 19 -3.50 -8.07 7.27
N VAL A 20 -4.37 -7.06 7.33
CA VAL A 20 -5.50 -6.92 6.41
C VAL A 20 -5.08 -6.39 5.04
N GLN A 21 -3.87 -5.87 4.89
CA GLN A 21 -3.34 -5.39 3.61
C GLN A 21 -2.97 -6.58 2.73
N GLU A 22 -3.71 -6.77 1.65
CA GLU A 22 -3.46 -7.84 0.66
C GLU A 22 -2.77 -7.32 -0.61
N GLY A 23 -3.04 -6.05 -0.97
CA GLY A 23 -2.53 -5.46 -2.21
C GLY A 23 -1.01 -5.39 -2.24
N PHE A 24 -0.42 -5.83 -3.36
CA PHE A 24 1.02 -5.77 -3.61
C PHE A 24 1.89 -6.42 -2.53
N ARG A 25 1.39 -7.47 -1.88
CA ARG A 25 2.10 -8.21 -0.85
C ARG A 25 2.41 -9.63 -1.33
N LYS A 26 3.67 -10.07 -1.14
CA LYS A 26 4.10 -11.41 -1.56
C LYS A 26 3.26 -12.49 -0.85
N GLY A 27 2.75 -13.45 -1.62
CA GLY A 27 1.92 -14.54 -1.09
C GLY A 27 0.46 -14.19 -0.81
N ARG A 28 0.05 -12.94 -0.98
CA ARG A 28 -1.34 -12.49 -0.81
C ARG A 28 -2.04 -12.34 -2.17
N ARG A 29 -3.35 -12.58 -2.21
CA ARG A 29 -4.14 -12.53 -3.45
C ARG A 29 -5.48 -11.83 -3.20
N SER A 30 -5.96 -11.06 -4.18
CA SER A 30 -7.25 -10.37 -4.14
C SER A 30 -8.44 -11.28 -3.82
N ARG A 31 -8.33 -12.57 -4.18
CA ARG A 31 -9.36 -13.57 -3.87
C ARG A 31 -9.61 -13.71 -2.37
N GLY A 32 -8.58 -13.56 -1.54
CA GLY A 32 -8.72 -13.55 -0.07
C GLY A 32 -9.61 -12.42 0.40
N GLN A 33 -9.44 -11.21 -0.14
CA GLN A 33 -10.26 -10.05 0.22
C GLN A 33 -11.72 -10.18 -0.22
N ILE A 34 -11.96 -10.72 -1.41
CA ILE A 34 -13.33 -11.00 -1.86
C ILE A 34 -14.02 -11.96 -0.89
N THR A 35 -13.34 -13.01 -0.46
CA THR A 35 -13.85 -13.97 0.52
C THR A 35 -14.14 -13.29 1.87
N ASN A 36 -13.26 -12.40 2.32
CA ASN A 36 -13.44 -11.64 3.56
C ASN A 36 -14.69 -10.75 3.49
N ILE A 37 -14.86 -9.99 2.40
CA ILE A 37 -16.02 -9.12 2.22
C ILE A 37 -17.31 -9.95 2.19
N ARG A 38 -17.34 -11.05 1.44
CA ARG A 38 -18.50 -11.96 1.40
C ARG A 38 -18.84 -12.52 2.79
N TRP A 39 -17.82 -12.90 3.56
CA TRP A 39 -18.03 -13.38 4.92
C TRP A 39 -18.59 -12.30 5.83
N ILE A 40 -18.09 -11.06 5.75
CA ILE A 40 -18.59 -9.91 6.50
C ILE A 40 -20.07 -9.65 6.17
N ILE A 41 -20.42 -9.62 4.88
CA ILE A 41 -21.80 -9.43 4.41
C ILE A 41 -22.70 -10.53 4.97
N LYS A 42 -22.28 -11.80 4.86
CA LYS A 42 -23.04 -12.94 5.37
C LYS A 42 -23.28 -12.80 6.88
N LYS A 43 -22.25 -12.46 7.65
CA LYS A 43 -22.36 -12.28 9.10
C LYS A 43 -23.26 -11.09 9.47
N ALA A 44 -23.14 -9.97 8.77
CA ALA A 44 -24.04 -8.84 9.00
C ALA A 44 -25.51 -9.23 8.75
N SER A 45 -25.79 -9.99 7.70
CA SER A 45 -27.13 -10.49 7.39
C SER A 45 -27.65 -11.48 8.45
N GLU A 46 -26.83 -12.45 8.87
CA GLU A 46 -27.20 -13.42 9.94
C GLU A 46 -27.59 -12.73 11.24
N PHE A 47 -26.94 -11.62 11.60
CA PHE A 47 -27.19 -10.89 12.83
C PHE A 47 -28.05 -9.63 12.62
N GLN A 48 -28.68 -9.48 11.45
CA GLN A 48 -29.53 -8.34 11.09
C GLN A 48 -28.88 -6.99 11.43
N LYS A 49 -27.58 -6.86 11.14
CA LYS A 49 -26.81 -5.63 11.34
C LYS A 49 -26.67 -4.85 10.04
N ASN A 50 -26.96 -3.55 10.12
CA ASN A 50 -26.68 -2.66 9.00
C ASN A 50 -25.19 -2.59 8.74
N LEU A 51 -24.79 -2.69 7.46
CA LEU A 51 -23.43 -2.63 7.00
C LEU A 51 -23.29 -1.52 5.97
N CYS A 52 -22.34 -0.62 6.21
CA CYS A 52 -21.96 0.41 5.26
C CYS A 52 -20.54 0.14 4.78
N PHE A 53 -20.34 0.15 3.46
CA PHE A 53 -19.02 0.09 2.84
C PHE A 53 -18.62 1.47 2.32
N CYS A 54 -17.40 1.87 2.60
CA CYS A 54 -16.74 2.98 1.94
C CYS A 54 -15.64 2.41 1.04
N ILE A 55 -15.73 2.65 -0.26
CA ILE A 55 -14.75 2.21 -1.24
C ILE A 55 -13.96 3.43 -1.67
N ILE A 56 -12.63 3.39 -1.48
CA ILE A 56 -11.72 4.46 -1.87
C ILE A 56 -10.88 3.95 -3.04
N ASP A 57 -11.03 4.58 -4.19
CA ASP A 57 -10.20 4.33 -5.36
C ASP A 57 -9.21 5.46 -5.58
N TYR A 58 -7.94 5.12 -5.78
CA TYR A 58 -6.89 6.10 -6.03
C TYR A 58 -6.77 6.39 -7.52
N ALA A 59 -7.22 7.54 -7.96
CA ALA A 59 -6.94 7.99 -9.32
C ALA A 59 -5.42 8.12 -9.53
N LYS A 60 -4.87 7.37 -10.51
CA LYS A 60 -3.44 7.43 -10.86
C LYS A 60 -2.50 7.18 -9.66
N ALA A 61 -2.78 6.14 -8.86
CA ALA A 61 -2.15 5.84 -7.58
C ALA A 61 -0.63 6.05 -7.54
N PHE A 62 0.12 5.45 -8.47
CA PHE A 62 1.59 5.56 -8.54
C PHE A 62 2.06 6.96 -8.96
N TYR A 63 1.32 7.64 -9.82
CA TYR A 63 1.67 8.97 -10.32
C TYR A 63 1.41 10.08 -9.30
N CYS A 64 0.52 9.84 -8.34
CA CYS A 64 0.17 10.82 -7.31
C CYS A 64 1.14 10.83 -6.12
N VAL A 65 2.06 9.87 -6.03
CA VAL A 65 3.04 9.84 -4.95
C VAL A 65 4.05 10.97 -5.10
N GLY A 66 3.94 11.98 -4.27
CA GLY A 66 4.91 13.09 -4.24
C GLY A 66 6.22 12.66 -3.59
N GLN A 67 7.32 12.71 -4.34
CA GLN A 67 8.64 12.25 -3.86
C GLN A 67 9.05 12.92 -2.54
N ASN A 68 8.90 14.24 -2.42
CA ASN A 68 9.25 14.97 -1.20
C ASN A 68 8.43 14.52 0.03
N LYS A 69 7.16 14.20 -0.18
CA LYS A 69 6.30 13.67 0.89
C LYS A 69 6.71 12.23 1.23
N LEU A 70 7.03 11.43 0.21
CA LEU A 70 7.47 10.06 0.39
C LEU A 70 8.71 9.97 1.29
N TRP A 71 9.72 10.80 1.05
CA TRP A 71 10.94 10.78 1.88
C TRP A 71 10.68 11.14 3.34
N LYS A 72 9.75 12.07 3.61
CA LYS A 72 9.30 12.39 4.97
C LYS A 72 8.60 11.20 5.61
N ILE A 73 7.68 10.57 4.87
CA ILE A 73 6.95 9.37 5.32
C ILE A 73 7.92 8.25 5.71
N LEU A 74 8.90 7.95 4.84
CA LEU A 74 9.87 6.88 5.11
C LEU A 74 10.68 7.16 6.38
N LYS A 75 11.06 8.41 6.61
CA LYS A 75 11.77 8.84 7.83
C LYS A 75 10.88 8.71 9.06
N GLU A 76 9.63 9.15 9.00
CA GLU A 76 8.68 9.06 10.12
C GLU A 76 8.31 7.61 10.46
N MET A 77 8.37 6.71 9.48
CA MET A 77 8.21 5.26 9.67
C MET A 77 9.48 4.57 10.18
N GLY A 78 10.53 5.31 10.50
CA GLY A 78 11.78 4.76 11.06
C GLY A 78 12.66 4.03 10.05
N ILE A 79 12.48 4.26 8.75
CA ILE A 79 13.37 3.70 7.74
C ILE A 79 14.71 4.43 7.81
N LEU A 80 15.79 3.65 7.82
CA LEU A 80 17.15 4.15 8.00
C LEU A 80 17.49 5.27 7.01
N ASP A 81 18.12 6.34 7.51
CA ASP A 81 18.44 7.53 6.72
C ASP A 81 19.31 7.18 5.50
N HIS A 82 20.29 6.27 5.63
CA HIS A 82 21.13 5.87 4.50
C HIS A 82 20.33 5.17 3.40
N LEU A 83 19.31 4.34 3.74
CA LEU A 83 18.45 3.68 2.78
C LEU A 83 17.55 4.70 2.08
N THR A 84 16.98 5.63 2.82
CA THR A 84 16.19 6.74 2.29
C THR A 84 17.03 7.63 1.36
N CYS A 85 18.29 7.90 1.70
CA CYS A 85 19.22 8.66 0.87
C CYS A 85 19.51 7.94 -0.45
N LEU A 86 19.78 6.64 -0.42
CA LEU A 86 20.00 5.84 -1.63
C LEU A 86 18.77 5.85 -2.55
N LEU A 87 17.57 5.70 -1.97
CA LEU A 87 16.32 5.78 -2.73
C LEU A 87 16.12 7.17 -3.33
N ARG A 88 16.37 8.22 -2.55
CA ARG A 88 16.26 9.60 -3.01
C ARG A 88 17.21 9.88 -4.19
N ASN A 89 18.46 9.43 -4.10
CA ASN A 89 19.42 9.58 -5.19
C ASN A 89 19.01 8.81 -6.45
N LEU A 90 18.40 7.63 -6.29
CA LEU A 90 17.86 6.85 -7.41
C LEU A 90 16.73 7.59 -8.14
N TYR A 91 15.94 8.37 -7.42
CA TYR A 91 14.81 9.14 -7.98
C TYR A 91 15.18 10.57 -8.41
N ALA A 92 16.27 11.14 -7.89
CA ALA A 92 16.63 12.55 -8.10
C ALA A 92 17.01 12.91 -9.55
N ALA A 93 17.51 11.94 -10.31
CA ALA A 93 18.00 12.16 -11.68
C ALA A 93 17.15 11.44 -12.73
N GLN A 94 15.88 11.19 -12.43
CA GLN A 94 15.01 10.52 -13.39
C GLN A 94 14.51 11.49 -14.45
N GLU A 95 14.88 11.20 -15.68
CA GLU A 95 14.41 11.90 -16.89
C GLU A 95 13.55 10.96 -17.73
N ALA A 96 12.64 11.52 -18.48
CA ALA A 96 11.83 10.81 -19.43
C ALA A 96 11.80 11.51 -20.78
N THR A 97 11.70 10.71 -21.83
CA THR A 97 11.42 11.16 -23.19
C THR A 97 10.19 10.42 -23.68
N VAL A 98 9.38 11.06 -24.50
CA VAL A 98 8.21 10.43 -25.12
C VAL A 98 8.49 10.18 -26.60
N ARG A 99 8.34 8.94 -27.02
CA ARG A 99 8.44 8.58 -28.43
C ARG A 99 7.06 8.76 -29.08
N THR A 100 7.01 9.60 -30.09
CA THR A 100 5.81 9.86 -30.91
C THR A 100 6.04 9.38 -32.34
N GLU A 101 5.00 9.39 -33.16
CA GLU A 101 5.12 9.09 -34.61
C GLU A 101 6.01 10.13 -35.33
N HIS A 102 6.15 11.32 -34.78
CA HIS A 102 6.96 12.41 -35.34
C HIS A 102 8.39 12.50 -34.79
N GLY A 103 8.80 11.57 -33.91
CA GLY A 103 10.13 11.55 -33.30
C GLY A 103 10.06 11.42 -31.78
N THR A 104 11.20 11.69 -31.14
CA THR A 104 11.33 11.66 -29.67
C THR A 104 11.35 13.07 -29.14
N THR A 105 10.61 13.34 -28.08
CA THR A 105 10.60 14.66 -27.42
C THR A 105 11.94 14.93 -26.72
N ASP A 106 12.17 16.21 -26.37
CA ASP A 106 13.24 16.55 -25.45
C ASP A 106 13.07 15.86 -24.11
N SER A 107 14.19 15.61 -23.42
CA SER A 107 14.21 15.05 -22.08
C SER A 107 13.61 16.00 -21.05
N PHE A 108 12.77 15.50 -20.18
CA PHE A 108 12.20 16.26 -19.08
C PHE A 108 12.34 15.52 -17.76
N GLN A 109 12.51 16.26 -16.66
CA GLN A 109 12.69 15.68 -15.33
C GLN A 109 11.35 15.21 -14.73
N ILE A 110 11.38 14.04 -14.09
CA ILE A 110 10.24 13.47 -13.37
C ILE A 110 10.30 13.91 -11.92
N GLY A 111 9.55 14.94 -11.56
CA GLY A 111 9.49 15.46 -10.17
C GLY A 111 8.47 14.79 -9.25
N LYS A 112 7.62 13.94 -9.80
CA LYS A 112 6.55 13.22 -9.07
C LYS A 112 6.44 11.80 -9.59
N SER A 113 5.83 10.94 -8.83
CA SER A 113 5.54 9.54 -9.09
C SER A 113 6.59 8.56 -8.57
N VAL A 114 6.12 7.33 -8.35
CA VAL A 114 6.96 6.14 -8.29
C VAL A 114 6.83 5.40 -9.63
N HIS A 115 7.95 4.95 -10.17
CA HIS A 115 8.01 4.44 -11.54
C HIS A 115 7.20 3.15 -11.69
N GLN A 116 6.13 3.17 -12.51
CA GLN A 116 5.33 1.98 -12.78
C GLN A 116 6.19 0.94 -13.52
N GLY A 117 6.21 -0.29 -13.00
CA GLY A 117 7.08 -1.37 -13.49
C GLY A 117 8.40 -1.54 -12.72
N CYS A 118 8.78 -0.59 -11.88
CA CYS A 118 9.93 -0.76 -10.99
C CYS A 118 9.55 -1.62 -9.77
N ILE A 119 10.40 -2.56 -9.40
CA ILE A 119 10.19 -3.46 -8.26
C ILE A 119 10.05 -2.73 -6.92
N LEU A 120 10.65 -1.54 -6.78
CA LEU A 120 10.59 -0.72 -5.57
C LEU A 120 9.25 0.02 -5.43
N SER A 121 8.60 0.31 -6.54
CA SER A 121 7.40 1.18 -6.55
C SER A 121 6.24 0.61 -5.75
N LEU A 122 6.08 -0.72 -5.76
CA LEU A 122 5.06 -1.41 -4.97
C LEU A 122 5.29 -1.23 -3.47
N CYS A 123 6.56 -1.35 -3.04
CA CYS A 123 6.94 -1.17 -1.64
C CYS A 123 6.72 0.28 -1.19
N LEU A 124 7.19 1.23 -1.99
CA LEU A 124 7.09 2.66 -1.69
C LEU A 124 5.64 3.15 -1.67
N PHE A 125 4.83 2.68 -2.62
CA PHE A 125 3.40 2.97 -2.65
C PHE A 125 2.69 2.41 -1.41
N ASN A 126 2.91 1.14 -1.06
CA ASN A 126 2.29 0.52 0.10
C ASN A 126 2.63 1.25 1.41
N LEU A 127 3.90 1.60 1.62
CA LEU A 127 4.33 2.36 2.80
C LEU A 127 3.65 3.74 2.85
N SER A 128 3.59 4.44 1.71
CA SER A 128 2.90 5.72 1.61
C SER A 128 1.39 5.60 1.87
N ALA A 129 0.74 4.60 1.30
CA ALA A 129 -0.70 4.37 1.47
C ALA A 129 -1.05 4.05 2.93
N VAL A 130 -0.30 3.17 3.59
CA VAL A 130 -0.51 2.84 5.01
C VAL A 130 -0.33 4.07 5.90
N TYR A 131 0.69 4.87 5.65
CA TYR A 131 0.91 6.12 6.39
C TYR A 131 -0.28 7.08 6.23
N ILE A 132 -0.77 7.26 4.99
CA ILE A 132 -1.93 8.13 4.72
C ILE A 132 -3.17 7.60 5.44
N MET A 133 -3.43 6.29 5.39
CA MET A 133 -4.60 5.68 6.03
C MET A 133 -4.54 5.80 7.57
N ARG A 134 -3.36 5.61 8.17
CA ARG A 134 -3.16 5.84 9.62
C ARG A 134 -3.44 7.28 10.01
N ASN A 135 -2.92 8.24 9.25
CA ASN A 135 -3.13 9.66 9.55
C ASN A 135 -4.57 10.13 9.29
N ALA A 136 -5.29 9.46 8.40
CA ALA A 136 -6.72 9.70 8.20
C ALA A 136 -7.58 9.17 9.36
N ARG A 137 -6.98 8.49 10.38
CA ARG A 137 -7.65 7.89 11.53
C ARG A 137 -8.79 6.94 11.16
N LEU A 138 -8.75 6.38 9.97
CA LEU A 138 -9.77 5.44 9.51
C LEU A 138 -9.70 4.11 10.27
N ASP A 139 -8.54 3.79 10.86
CA ASP A 139 -8.35 2.60 11.68
C ASP A 139 -8.97 2.74 13.08
N GLU A 140 -9.14 3.97 13.58
CA GLU A 140 -9.75 4.27 14.88
C GLU A 140 -11.28 4.36 14.80
N ALA A 141 -11.83 4.64 13.62
CA ALA A 141 -13.26 4.48 13.39
C ALA A 141 -13.59 3.02 13.73
N GLN A 142 -14.60 2.78 14.56
CA GLN A 142 -15.04 1.46 15.01
C GLN A 142 -15.44 0.56 13.82
N ALA A 143 -14.53 0.41 12.86
CA ALA A 143 -14.68 -0.39 11.68
C ALA A 143 -14.66 -1.86 12.09
N GLY A 144 -15.80 -2.51 12.07
CA GLY A 144 -15.97 -3.91 12.39
C GLY A 144 -17.39 -4.23 12.79
N ILE A 145 -17.77 -5.49 12.61
CA ILE A 145 -19.06 -5.99 13.09
C ILE A 145 -18.86 -6.39 14.55
N LYS A 146 -19.60 -5.74 15.46
CA LYS A 146 -19.69 -6.14 16.87
C LYS A 146 -20.78 -7.20 17.02
N ILE A 147 -20.43 -8.41 17.44
CA ILE A 147 -21.38 -9.46 17.81
C ILE A 147 -21.18 -9.75 19.28
N ALA A 148 -22.24 -9.65 20.07
CA ALA A 148 -22.21 -9.83 21.53
C ALA A 148 -21.08 -9.03 22.22
N GLY A 149 -20.88 -7.76 21.82
CA GLY A 149 -19.86 -6.87 22.38
C GLY A 149 -18.42 -7.14 21.91
N ARG A 150 -18.19 -8.19 21.12
CA ARG A 150 -16.86 -8.54 20.59
C ARG A 150 -16.71 -8.07 19.15
N ASN A 151 -15.61 -7.36 18.86
CA ASN A 151 -15.25 -7.02 17.48
C ASN A 151 -14.79 -8.26 16.73
N ILE A 152 -15.47 -8.62 15.64
CA ILE A 152 -15.02 -9.68 14.74
C ILE A 152 -13.98 -9.08 13.81
N LYS A 153 -12.72 -9.16 14.22
CA LYS A 153 -11.58 -8.60 13.46
C LYS A 153 -11.03 -9.55 12.38
N LYS A 154 -11.27 -10.86 12.46
CA LYS A 154 -10.69 -11.85 11.52
C LYS A 154 -11.63 -13.02 11.28
N PRO A 155 -11.84 -13.44 10.03
CA PRO A 155 -12.50 -14.71 9.74
C PRO A 155 -11.61 -15.90 10.16
N PRO A 156 -12.20 -17.05 10.56
CA PRO A 156 -11.48 -18.23 11.06
C PRO A 156 -10.48 -18.84 10.07
N LEU A 157 -10.60 -18.54 8.77
CA LEU A 157 -9.76 -19.11 7.71
C LEU A 157 -8.30 -18.61 7.72
N TRP A 158 -7.99 -17.56 8.49
CA TRP A 158 -6.64 -16.99 8.59
C TRP A 158 -5.72 -17.72 9.57
N GLN A 159 -6.26 -18.60 10.41
CA GLN A 159 -5.45 -19.37 11.37
C GLN A 159 -4.75 -20.58 10.75
N LYS A 160 -5.14 -21.02 9.54
CA LYS A 160 -4.58 -22.23 8.89
C LYS A 160 -3.38 -21.99 7.94
N ALA A 161 -2.91 -20.76 7.78
CA ALA A 161 -1.79 -20.47 6.88
C ALA A 161 -0.45 -20.22 7.61
N LYS A 162 -0.31 -20.71 8.83
CA LYS A 162 0.94 -20.65 9.62
C LYS A 162 1.46 -22.06 9.95
N ASN A 163 1.42 -22.95 8.98
CA ASN A 163 2.21 -24.20 9.02
C ASN A 163 2.99 -24.32 7.73
#